data_5146b515b42b619ffc4434817d3d845e
#
_entry.id   5146b515b42b619ffc4434817d3d845e
#
_cell.length_a   1.000
_cell.length_b   1.000
_cell.length_c   1.000
_cell.angle_alpha   90.00
_cell.angle_beta   90.00
_cell.angle_gamma   90.00
#
_symmetry.space_group_name_H-M   'P 1'
#
loop_
_entity.id
_entity.type
_entity.pdbx_description
1 polymer ?
#
loop_
_entity_poly.entity_id
_entity_poly.type
_entity_poly.pdbx_seq_one_letter_code
_entity_poly.pdbx_strand_id
1 'polypeptide(L)'
;MPSPSEVRSSIPTADDAERISALIVELQAKGLQINTEFERRPGGAGPSDAGMIWVEGTPLTVPVDAEFVAGTPFTLEAEDVGFGIYDNGVRVASATPSNRPKYYDMETADGTPYWQIALMHLDSLASTVLQTCAYWGNDDQCTFCGIGVSLDSGSTIK
;
A
#
# COMPACT_ATOMS: atom_id res chain seq x y z
N MET A 1 0.06 16.52 -32.75
CA MET A 1 -0.78 15.48 -32.14
C MET A 1 -0.20 14.14 -32.57
N PRO A 2 0.26 13.27 -31.68
CA PRO A 2 0.73 11.95 -32.07
C PRO A 2 -0.45 11.10 -32.58
N SER A 3 -0.19 10.24 -33.55
CA SER A 3 -1.13 9.36 -34.22
C SER A 3 -1.73 8.32 -33.24
N PRO A 4 -3.02 7.93 -33.39
CA PRO A 4 -3.66 6.92 -32.54
C PRO A 4 -3.03 5.51 -32.59
N SER A 5 -2.03 5.30 -33.42
CA SER A 5 -1.35 4.00 -33.62
C SER A 5 -0.18 3.73 -32.69
N GLU A 6 0.24 4.69 -31.84
CA GLU A 6 1.43 4.54 -31.00
C GLU A 6 1.14 4.15 -29.53
N VAL A 7 -0.11 4.03 -29.14
CA VAL A 7 -0.50 3.48 -27.83
C VAL A 7 -0.95 2.03 -28.02
N ARG A 8 -0.06 1.18 -28.54
CA ARG A 8 -0.16 -0.25 -28.24
C ARG A 8 0.51 -0.48 -26.90
N SER A 9 -0.29 -0.44 -25.81
CA SER A 9 0.07 -1.15 -24.59
C SER A 9 0.31 -2.60 -25.01
N SER A 10 1.55 -3.05 -25.01
CA SER A 10 1.89 -4.45 -25.26
C SER A 10 1.14 -5.26 -24.18
N ILE A 11 0.24 -6.13 -24.59
CA ILE A 11 -0.38 -7.10 -23.67
C ILE A 11 0.77 -7.88 -23.07
N PRO A 12 0.91 -7.97 -21.73
CA PRO A 12 1.98 -8.72 -21.09
C PRO A 12 2.00 -10.15 -21.61
N THR A 13 3.18 -10.67 -21.87
CA THR A 13 3.32 -12.08 -22.22
C THR A 13 3.02 -12.97 -21.01
N ALA A 14 2.80 -14.27 -21.20
CA ALA A 14 2.59 -15.21 -20.09
C ALA A 14 3.81 -15.20 -19.13
N ASP A 15 5.03 -15.12 -19.68
CA ASP A 15 6.27 -15.05 -18.92
C ASP A 15 6.37 -13.75 -18.10
N ASP A 16 5.92 -12.62 -18.65
CA ASP A 16 5.86 -11.35 -17.92
C ASP A 16 4.85 -11.42 -16.75
N ALA A 17 3.69 -12.04 -16.97
CA ALA A 17 2.69 -12.19 -15.92
C ALA A 17 3.18 -13.09 -14.79
N GLU A 18 3.88 -14.18 -15.10
CA GLU A 18 4.48 -15.07 -14.10
C GLU A 18 5.57 -14.35 -13.30
N ARG A 19 6.47 -13.64 -13.99
CA ARG A 19 7.52 -12.83 -13.38
C ARG A 19 6.96 -11.77 -12.42
N ILE A 20 5.93 -11.03 -12.85
CA ILE A 20 5.28 -10.00 -12.02
C ILE A 20 4.60 -10.64 -10.81
N SER A 21 3.92 -11.78 -11.00
CA SER A 21 3.26 -12.50 -9.91
C SER A 21 4.27 -12.97 -8.86
N ALA A 22 5.40 -13.52 -9.28
CA ALA A 22 6.48 -13.94 -8.38
C ALA A 22 7.05 -12.72 -7.61
N LEU A 23 7.32 -11.62 -8.30
CA LEU A 23 7.81 -10.38 -7.69
C LEU A 23 6.82 -9.84 -6.64
N ILE A 24 5.52 -9.86 -6.93
CA ILE A 24 4.47 -9.42 -5.99
C ILE A 24 4.52 -10.25 -4.70
N VAL A 25 4.61 -11.57 -4.81
CA VAL A 25 4.70 -12.45 -3.65
C VAL A 25 5.95 -12.15 -2.81
N GLU A 26 7.09 -11.91 -3.47
CA GLU A 26 8.33 -11.57 -2.77
C GLU A 26 8.25 -10.21 -2.08
N LEU A 27 7.71 -9.19 -2.74
CA LEU A 27 7.49 -7.86 -2.15
C LEU A 27 6.57 -7.92 -0.93
N GLN A 28 5.49 -8.70 -1.01
CA GLN A 28 4.58 -8.88 0.14
C GLN A 28 5.24 -9.62 1.31
N ALA A 29 6.11 -10.58 1.03
CA ALA A 29 6.79 -11.37 2.05
C ALA A 29 8.00 -10.65 2.68
N LYS A 30 8.74 -9.88 1.88
CA LYS A 30 10.02 -9.25 2.29
C LYS A 30 9.91 -7.75 2.55
N GLY A 31 8.85 -7.10 2.06
CA GLY A 31 8.66 -5.65 2.14
C GLY A 31 9.47 -4.87 1.11
N LEU A 32 9.37 -3.54 1.19
CA LEU A 32 9.99 -2.60 0.26
C LEU A 32 10.53 -1.40 1.04
N GLN A 33 11.83 -1.15 0.98
CA GLN A 33 12.44 0.07 1.51
C GLN A 33 12.15 1.25 0.56
N ILE A 34 11.72 2.37 1.13
CA ILE A 34 11.47 3.61 0.38
C ILE A 34 12.66 4.54 0.58
N ASN A 35 13.54 4.62 -0.41
CA ASN A 35 14.77 5.43 -0.38
C ASN A 35 14.62 6.79 -1.08
N THR A 36 13.37 7.24 -1.29
CA THR A 36 13.07 8.47 -2.00
C THR A 36 11.87 9.17 -1.37
N GLU A 37 11.67 10.45 -1.71
CA GLU A 37 10.42 11.12 -1.37
C GLU A 37 9.26 10.45 -2.12
N PHE A 38 8.38 9.83 -1.35
CA PHE A 38 7.23 9.11 -1.86
C PHE A 38 6.00 9.52 -1.05
N GLU A 39 5.06 10.20 -1.68
CA GLU A 39 3.85 10.65 -1.01
C GLU A 39 2.96 9.45 -0.65
N ARG A 40 2.91 9.15 0.64
CA ARG A 40 2.02 8.12 1.19
C ARG A 40 0.69 8.76 1.58
N ARG A 41 -0.40 8.17 1.16
CA ARG A 41 -1.72 8.58 1.66
C ARG A 41 -1.87 8.19 3.13
N PRO A 42 -2.55 9.01 3.97
CA PRO A 42 -2.87 8.62 5.34
C PRO A 42 -3.80 7.39 5.35
N GLY A 43 -3.81 6.67 6.46
CA GLY A 43 -4.64 5.48 6.59
C GLY A 43 -4.14 4.36 5.68
N GLY A 44 -3.05 3.72 6.03
CA GLY A 44 -2.51 2.57 5.31
C GLY A 44 -3.47 1.38 5.25
N ALA A 45 -3.04 0.29 4.61
CA ALA A 45 -3.80 -0.94 4.48
C ALA A 45 -3.86 -1.74 5.81
N GLY A 46 -4.31 -1.11 6.89
CA GLY A 46 -4.42 -1.73 8.21
C GLY A 46 -3.22 -1.45 9.12
N PRO A 47 -3.08 -2.19 10.23
CA PRO A 47 -2.12 -1.92 11.30
C PRO A 47 -0.65 -2.22 10.96
N SER A 48 -0.33 -2.62 9.76
CA SER A 48 0.96 -3.20 9.40
C SER A 48 1.93 -2.22 8.75
N ASP A 49 1.83 -0.92 8.98
CA ASP A 49 2.74 0.07 8.39
C ASP A 49 3.04 -0.18 6.90
N ALA A 50 2.00 -0.53 6.18
CA ALA A 50 2.08 -0.91 4.78
C ALA A 50 1.80 0.28 3.85
N GLY A 51 2.44 0.27 2.69
CA GLY A 51 2.18 1.19 1.60
C GLY A 51 1.36 0.52 0.50
N MET A 52 0.53 1.30 -0.21
CA MET A 52 -0.15 0.85 -1.41
C MET A 52 0.50 1.46 -2.64
N ILE A 53 0.96 0.61 -3.54
CA ILE A 53 1.62 0.98 -4.79
C ILE A 53 1.04 0.17 -5.95
N TRP A 54 1.29 0.63 -7.16
CA TRP A 54 1.04 -0.13 -8.38
C TRP A 54 2.37 -0.59 -8.94
N VAL A 55 2.51 -1.89 -9.17
CA VAL A 55 3.71 -2.52 -9.73
C VAL A 55 3.35 -3.07 -11.11
N GLU A 56 3.96 -2.52 -12.16
CA GLU A 56 3.64 -2.88 -13.55
C GLU A 56 2.13 -2.87 -13.85
N GLY A 57 1.39 -1.87 -13.29
CA GLY A 57 -0.05 -1.77 -13.43
C GLY A 57 -0.88 -2.70 -12.53
N THR A 58 -0.26 -3.49 -11.65
CA THR A 58 -0.93 -4.34 -10.67
C THR A 58 -0.90 -3.68 -9.29
N PRO A 59 -2.06 -3.48 -8.63
CA PRO A 59 -2.11 -2.88 -7.30
C PRO A 59 -1.59 -3.84 -6.24
N LEU A 60 -0.78 -3.30 -5.33
CA LEU A 60 -0.12 -4.08 -4.29
C LEU A 60 -0.12 -3.31 -2.97
N THR A 61 -0.45 -4.00 -1.89
CA THR A 61 -0.13 -3.57 -0.53
C THR A 61 1.15 -4.26 -0.09
N VAL A 62 2.16 -3.47 0.30
CA VAL A 62 3.50 -3.94 0.64
C VAL A 62 3.93 -3.38 2.00
N PRO A 63 4.54 -4.18 2.89
CA PRO A 63 5.15 -3.68 4.12
C PRO A 63 6.29 -2.70 3.80
N VAL A 64 6.32 -1.54 4.49
CA VAL A 64 7.34 -0.50 4.24
C VAL A 64 8.02 0.00 5.52
N ASP A 65 7.37 -0.08 6.67
CA ASP A 65 7.90 0.41 7.94
C ASP A 65 8.06 -0.70 9.01
N ALA A 66 7.70 -1.95 8.70
CA ALA A 66 7.90 -3.07 9.60
C ALA A 66 9.40 -3.34 9.83
N GLU A 67 9.78 -3.77 11.03
CA GLU A 67 11.19 -3.98 11.41
C GLU A 67 11.96 -4.88 10.43
N PHE A 68 11.31 -5.94 9.92
CA PHE A 68 11.96 -6.87 8.99
C PHE A 68 12.28 -6.25 7.62
N VAL A 69 11.62 -5.14 7.26
CA VAL A 69 11.86 -4.43 5.98
C VAL A 69 13.27 -3.85 5.92
N ALA A 70 13.89 -3.58 7.06
CA ALA A 70 15.29 -3.14 7.09
C ALA A 70 16.27 -4.13 6.44
N GLY A 71 15.91 -5.42 6.37
CA GLY A 71 16.70 -6.47 5.74
C GLY A 71 16.25 -6.89 4.34
N THR A 72 15.26 -6.21 3.76
CA THR A 72 14.78 -6.55 2.40
C THR A 72 15.81 -6.19 1.32
N PRO A 73 15.94 -6.99 0.25
CA PRO A 73 16.76 -6.62 -0.90
C PRO A 73 16.07 -5.59 -1.81
N PHE A 74 14.78 -5.31 -1.58
CA PHE A 74 13.98 -4.47 -2.46
C PHE A 74 13.98 -3.01 -2.02
N THR A 75 14.30 -2.10 -2.97
CA THR A 75 14.25 -0.65 -2.78
C THR A 75 13.34 0.01 -3.79
N LEU A 76 12.62 1.05 -3.38
CA LEU A 76 11.89 1.97 -4.25
C LEU A 76 12.76 3.21 -4.45
N GLU A 77 13.04 3.55 -5.69
CA GLU A 77 13.88 4.68 -6.04
C GLU A 77 13.19 5.58 -7.07
N ALA A 78 13.44 6.89 -6.99
CA ALA A 78 12.97 7.83 -8.00
C ALA A 78 13.75 7.65 -9.30
N GLU A 79 13.04 7.71 -10.42
CA GLU A 79 13.60 7.73 -11.78
C GLU A 79 13.25 9.07 -12.46
N ASP A 80 13.79 9.33 -13.62
CA ASP A 80 13.47 10.54 -14.40
C ASP A 80 11.96 10.65 -14.67
N VAL A 81 11.28 9.51 -14.79
CA VAL A 81 9.83 9.42 -14.93
C VAL A 81 9.28 8.32 -14.01
N GLY A 82 8.68 8.72 -12.88
CA GLY A 82 8.06 7.79 -11.94
C GLY A 82 9.05 7.16 -10.96
N PHE A 83 8.84 5.89 -10.65
CA PHE A 83 9.64 5.13 -9.68
C PHE A 83 10.00 3.75 -10.23
N GLY A 84 11.17 3.26 -9.84
CA GLY A 84 11.62 1.91 -10.08
C GLY A 84 11.70 1.08 -8.80
N ILE A 85 11.42 -0.21 -8.91
CA ILE A 85 11.73 -1.20 -7.88
C ILE A 85 13.02 -1.89 -8.27
N TYR A 86 13.94 -1.95 -7.31
CA TYR A 86 15.26 -2.56 -7.48
C TYR A 86 15.42 -3.73 -6.51
N ASP A 87 15.96 -4.83 -6.98
CA ASP A 87 16.39 -6.00 -6.18
C ASP A 87 17.92 -6.00 -6.13
N ASN A 88 18.50 -5.78 -4.95
CA ASN A 88 19.94 -5.65 -4.76
C ASN A 88 20.61 -4.68 -5.79
N GLY A 89 19.95 -3.57 -6.08
CA GLY A 89 20.42 -2.55 -7.02
C GLY A 89 20.17 -2.86 -8.51
N VAL A 90 19.50 -3.96 -8.82
CA VAL A 90 19.08 -4.30 -10.19
C VAL A 90 17.62 -3.93 -10.39
N ARG A 91 17.30 -3.10 -11.38
CA ARG A 91 15.92 -2.71 -11.68
C ARG A 91 15.10 -3.92 -12.12
N VAL A 92 13.98 -4.16 -11.43
CA VAL A 92 13.10 -5.31 -11.66
C VAL A 92 11.69 -4.95 -12.11
N ALA A 93 11.19 -3.75 -11.76
CA ALA A 93 9.86 -3.30 -12.16
C ALA A 93 9.72 -1.78 -12.11
N SER A 94 8.69 -1.26 -12.76
CA SER A 94 8.20 0.11 -12.53
C SER A 94 7.17 0.14 -11.41
N ALA A 95 7.10 1.27 -10.71
CA ALA A 95 6.11 1.50 -9.67
C ALA A 95 5.48 2.88 -9.80
N THR A 96 4.22 2.97 -9.36
CA THR A 96 3.52 4.24 -9.20
C THR A 96 2.81 4.29 -7.85
N PRO A 97 2.78 5.47 -7.17
CA PRO A 97 2.02 5.62 -5.95
C PRO A 97 0.52 5.48 -6.22
N SER A 98 -0.21 5.01 -5.22
CA SER A 98 -1.66 5.06 -5.26
C SER A 98 -2.15 6.50 -5.13
N ASN A 99 -3.09 6.88 -5.98
CA ASN A 99 -3.70 8.19 -5.91
C ASN A 99 -4.39 8.41 -4.55
N ARG A 100 -4.21 9.61 -4.00
CA ARG A 100 -4.96 10.05 -2.83
C ARG A 100 -6.41 10.35 -3.24
N PRO A 101 -7.42 9.69 -2.66
CA PRO A 101 -8.81 9.98 -2.95
C PRO A 101 -9.18 11.40 -2.52
N LYS A 102 -9.97 12.10 -3.30
CA LYS A 102 -10.38 13.49 -2.98
C LYS A 102 -11.13 13.62 -1.66
N TYR A 103 -11.89 12.62 -1.26
CA TYR A 103 -12.64 12.66 0.00
C TYR A 103 -11.72 12.59 1.24
N TYR A 104 -10.44 12.21 1.08
CA TYR A 104 -9.47 12.25 2.19
C TYR A 104 -9.18 13.68 2.68
N ASP A 105 -9.47 14.69 1.87
CA ASP A 105 -9.33 16.10 2.23
C ASP A 105 -10.60 16.67 2.88
N MET A 106 -11.62 15.84 3.08
CA MET A 106 -12.90 16.22 3.70
C MET A 106 -12.95 15.78 5.16
N GLU A 107 -13.80 16.45 5.93
CA GLU A 107 -14.03 16.19 7.32
C GLU A 107 -15.53 16.12 7.61
N THR A 108 -15.89 15.41 8.67
CA THR A 108 -17.24 15.44 9.23
C THR A 108 -17.53 16.78 9.92
N ALA A 109 -18.78 17.02 10.31
CA ALA A 109 -19.18 18.25 11.01
C ALA A 109 -18.47 18.45 12.37
N ASP A 110 -17.95 17.38 12.97
CA ASP A 110 -17.18 17.40 14.22
C ASP A 110 -15.65 17.38 13.99
N GLY A 111 -15.21 17.54 12.74
CA GLY A 111 -13.78 17.64 12.37
C GLY A 111 -13.07 16.31 12.24
N THR A 112 -13.78 15.18 12.20
CA THR A 112 -13.13 13.87 11.96
C THR A 112 -12.78 13.72 10.48
N PRO A 113 -11.50 13.49 10.11
CA PRO A 113 -11.11 13.27 8.71
C PRO A 113 -11.79 12.04 8.12
N TYR A 114 -12.29 12.14 6.88
CA TYR A 114 -13.00 11.04 6.25
C TYR A 114 -12.13 9.80 6.03
N TRP A 115 -10.80 9.94 5.85
CA TRP A 115 -9.91 8.80 5.73
C TRP A 115 -9.81 7.94 7.01
N GLN A 116 -10.16 8.51 8.19
CA GLN A 116 -10.29 7.72 9.43
C GLN A 116 -11.59 6.91 9.49
N ILE A 117 -12.61 7.34 8.74
CA ILE A 117 -13.92 6.69 8.72
C ILE A 117 -13.97 5.57 7.69
N ALA A 118 -13.40 5.83 6.51
CA ALA A 118 -13.41 4.88 5.41
C ALA A 118 -12.11 4.97 4.61
N LEU A 119 -11.46 3.84 4.44
CA LEU A 119 -10.24 3.69 3.63
C LEU A 119 -10.58 3.21 2.23
N MET A 120 -9.92 3.80 1.24
CA MET A 120 -10.03 3.32 -0.13
C MET A 120 -9.10 2.12 -0.34
N HIS A 121 -9.69 0.97 -0.63
CA HIS A 121 -9.00 -0.24 -1.08
C HIS A 121 -9.37 -0.48 -2.54
N LEU A 122 -8.51 -0.03 -3.46
CA LEU A 122 -8.77 -0.07 -4.90
C LEU A 122 -10.05 0.74 -5.25
N ASP A 123 -11.13 0.05 -5.58
CA ASP A 123 -12.46 0.57 -5.90
C ASP A 123 -13.47 0.40 -4.77
N SER A 124 -13.04 -0.12 -3.61
CA SER A 124 -13.90 -0.44 -2.48
C SER A 124 -13.58 0.45 -1.28
N LEU A 125 -14.62 0.88 -0.56
CA LEU A 125 -14.48 1.58 0.71
C LEU A 125 -14.52 0.58 1.86
N ALA A 126 -13.43 0.52 2.63
CA ALA A 126 -13.38 -0.23 3.88
C ALA A 126 -13.68 0.70 5.05
N SER A 127 -14.72 0.39 5.81
CA SER A 127 -15.10 1.15 7.00
C SER A 127 -15.36 0.21 8.17
N THR A 128 -14.92 0.64 9.36
CA THR A 128 -15.24 -0.02 10.62
C THR A 128 -16.09 0.94 11.42
N VAL A 129 -17.36 0.60 11.61
CA VAL A 129 -18.34 1.45 12.31
C VAL A 129 -17.96 1.63 13.78
N LEU A 130 -17.42 0.58 14.39
CA LEU A 130 -16.98 0.58 15.78
C LEU A 130 -15.77 -0.35 15.95
N GLN A 131 -14.66 0.21 16.34
CA GLN A 131 -13.41 -0.56 16.55
C GLN A 131 -13.44 -1.15 17.98
N THR A 132 -14.17 -2.24 18.16
CA THR A 132 -14.26 -2.96 19.42
C THR A 132 -14.34 -4.47 19.21
N CYS A 133 -13.91 -5.22 20.22
CA CYS A 133 -14.01 -6.66 20.24
C CYS A 133 -14.28 -7.14 21.68
N ALA A 134 -15.23 -8.06 21.84
CA ALA A 134 -15.56 -8.64 23.15
C ALA A 134 -14.40 -9.41 23.79
N TYR A 135 -13.44 -9.86 22.98
CA TYR A 135 -12.26 -10.62 23.42
C TYR A 135 -11.03 -9.73 23.65
N TRP A 136 -11.11 -8.45 23.33
CA TRP A 136 -9.99 -7.52 23.48
C TRP A 136 -9.63 -7.31 24.95
N GLY A 137 -8.35 -7.54 25.29
CA GLY A 137 -7.83 -7.31 26.62
C GLY A 137 -8.12 -8.41 27.64
N ASN A 138 -8.63 -9.56 27.22
CA ASN A 138 -8.83 -10.73 28.06
C ASN A 138 -8.04 -11.97 27.53
N ASP A 139 -8.15 -13.10 28.26
CA ASP A 139 -7.39 -14.33 27.94
C ASP A 139 -7.77 -14.96 26.58
N ASP A 140 -8.91 -14.59 26.02
CA ASP A 140 -9.42 -15.06 24.73
C ASP A 140 -8.99 -14.16 23.55
N GLN A 141 -8.19 -13.13 23.79
CA GLN A 141 -7.70 -12.24 22.73
C GLN A 141 -6.87 -13.00 21.71
N CYS A 142 -7.16 -12.78 20.42
CA CYS A 142 -6.35 -13.35 19.34
C CYS A 142 -4.89 -12.87 19.44
N THR A 143 -3.94 -13.80 19.33
CA THR A 143 -2.50 -13.50 19.41
C THR A 143 -1.99 -12.61 18.26
N PHE A 144 -2.72 -12.58 17.15
CA PHE A 144 -2.43 -11.75 15.95
C PHE A 144 -3.32 -10.50 15.86
N CYS A 145 -3.97 -10.07 16.95
CA CYS A 145 -4.92 -8.96 16.93
C CYS A 145 -4.20 -7.61 16.77
N GLY A 146 -4.50 -6.90 15.69
CA GLY A 146 -3.95 -5.58 15.38
C GLY A 146 -4.82 -4.39 15.82
N ILE A 147 -5.89 -4.60 16.62
CA ILE A 147 -6.80 -3.52 17.04
C ILE A 147 -6.04 -2.38 17.74
N GLY A 148 -5.14 -2.70 18.68
CA GLY A 148 -4.35 -1.70 19.41
C GLY A 148 -3.50 -0.85 18.47
N VAL A 149 -2.78 -1.49 17.56
CA VAL A 149 -1.93 -0.80 16.58
C VAL A 149 -2.79 0.13 15.68
N SER A 150 -3.96 -0.33 15.24
CA SER A 150 -4.88 0.50 14.44
C SER A 150 -5.39 1.72 15.20
N LEU A 151 -5.71 1.57 16.48
CA LEU A 151 -6.17 2.66 17.33
C LEU A 151 -5.05 3.67 17.64
N ASP A 152 -3.84 3.16 17.91
CA ASP A 152 -2.69 3.97 18.28
C ASP A 152 -2.12 4.74 17.09
N SER A 153 -2.17 4.16 15.90
CA SER A 153 -1.76 4.83 14.65
C SER A 153 -2.70 5.95 14.21
N GLY A 154 -3.89 6.07 14.83
CA GLY A 154 -4.90 7.03 14.41
C GLY A 154 -5.53 6.75 13.05
N SER A 155 -5.32 5.53 12.52
CA SER A 155 -5.85 5.12 11.21
C SER A 155 -7.33 4.72 11.23
N THR A 156 -7.95 4.69 12.41
CA THR A 156 -9.38 4.40 12.59
C THR A 156 -9.98 5.30 13.66
N ILE A 157 -11.30 5.43 13.67
CA ILE A 157 -12.05 6.12 14.73
C ILE A 157 -12.03 5.25 15.99
N LYS A 158 -11.85 5.89 17.14
CA LYS A 158 -11.93 5.24 18.47
C LYS A 158 -13.36 5.05 18.89
#